data_9971f992c98b15b49c1d3b7ec1acd651
#
_entry.id   9971f992c98b15b49c1d3b7ec1acd651
#
_cell.length_a   1.000
_cell.length_b   1.000
_cell.length_c   1.000
_cell.angle_alpha   90.00
_cell.angle_beta   90.00
_cell.angle_gamma   90.00
#
_symmetry.space_group_name_H-M   'P 1'
#
loop_
_entity.id
_entity.type
_entity.pdbx_description
1 polymer ?
#
loop_
_entity_poly.entity_id
_entity_poly.type
_entity_poly.pdbx_seq_one_letter_code
_entity_poly.pdbx_strand_id
1 'polypeptide(L)'
;LRRQDSLADSWWKQKVKVGRRIYSTSSWEEFVSDPSQLEFDYYGAIKKIEAVLGKENIIIRRFGKQYFKNGSIYEDFMEALGVRYDSRFVISEGKRNNSLFGNSHEIKRILNMLNMNKHDRLFFKRIVREISDNHTDLKGETMFSAEEARQFMEKYREGNRKLMQEYFGKDEDL
;
A
#
# COMPACT_ATOMS: atom_id res chain seq x y z
N LEU A 1 -9.66 -0.49 3.04
CA LEU A 1 -9.17 -1.38 1.98
C LEU A 1 -8.59 -0.57 0.83
N ARG A 2 -7.58 -1.10 0.17
CA ARG A 2 -6.92 -0.51 -0.99
C ARG A 2 -6.97 -1.53 -2.12
N ARG A 3 -7.14 -1.09 -3.37
CA ARG A 3 -7.10 -1.98 -4.54
C ARG A 3 -5.84 -2.84 -4.53
N GLN A 4 -5.96 -4.12 -4.75
CA GLN A 4 -4.89 -5.11 -4.50
C GLN A 4 -3.63 -4.85 -5.33
N ASP A 5 -3.75 -4.47 -6.60
CA ASP A 5 -2.61 -4.09 -7.44
C ASP A 5 -1.83 -2.89 -6.87
N SER A 6 -2.56 -1.86 -6.45
CA SER A 6 -1.97 -0.68 -5.83
C SER A 6 -1.35 -0.99 -4.46
N LEU A 7 -1.92 -1.93 -3.72
CA LEU A 7 -1.35 -2.40 -2.46
C LEU A 7 -0.06 -3.19 -2.70
N ALA A 8 -0.05 -4.12 -3.65
CA ALA A 8 1.14 -4.89 -4.02
C ALA A 8 2.31 -4.00 -4.39
N ASP A 9 2.08 -3.05 -5.31
CA ASP A 9 3.07 -2.05 -5.72
C ASP A 9 3.64 -1.27 -4.52
N SER A 10 2.75 -0.74 -3.69
CA SER A 10 3.14 0.03 -2.49
C SER A 10 3.94 -0.81 -1.48
N TRP A 11 3.58 -2.08 -1.30
CA TRP A 11 4.26 -2.96 -0.36
C TRP A 11 5.65 -3.37 -0.83
N TRP A 12 5.80 -3.75 -2.10
CA TRP A 12 7.12 -4.06 -2.65
C TRP A 12 8.05 -2.85 -2.52
N LYS A 13 7.60 -1.69 -2.98
CA LYS A 13 8.35 -0.43 -2.86
C LYS A 13 8.76 -0.13 -1.42
N GLN A 14 7.86 -0.36 -0.46
CA GLN A 14 8.15 -0.16 0.96
C GLN A 14 9.16 -1.18 1.50
N LYS A 15 9.06 -2.46 1.12
CA LYS A 15 10.03 -3.51 1.54
C LYS A 15 11.41 -3.20 1.02
N VAL A 16 11.54 -2.86 -0.25
CA VAL A 16 12.81 -2.45 -0.86
C VAL A 16 13.37 -1.21 -0.18
N LYS A 17 12.56 -0.17 0.01
CA LYS A 17 12.98 1.09 0.66
C LYS A 17 13.52 0.87 2.07
N VAL A 18 12.87 0.04 2.87
CA VAL A 18 13.29 -0.24 4.25
C VAL A 18 14.56 -1.08 4.30
N GLY A 19 14.72 -2.06 3.43
CA GLY A 19 15.94 -2.86 3.27
C GLY A 19 16.32 -3.77 4.43
N ARG A 20 15.40 -4.10 5.34
CA ARG A 20 15.67 -4.91 6.55
C ARG A 20 14.76 -6.13 6.71
N ARG A 21 13.91 -6.40 5.74
CA ARG A 21 12.92 -7.49 5.81
C ARG A 21 13.18 -8.48 4.69
N ILE A 22 12.70 -9.69 4.89
CA ILE A 22 12.53 -10.67 3.84
C ILE A 22 11.86 -9.95 2.66
N TYR A 23 12.28 -10.25 1.45
CA TYR A 23 11.82 -9.62 0.20
C TYR A 23 12.33 -8.20 -0.11
N SER A 24 13.21 -7.63 0.69
CA SER A 24 13.85 -6.35 0.35
C SER A 24 14.83 -6.46 -0.82
N THR A 25 15.18 -7.69 -1.19
CA THR A 25 16.06 -8.07 -2.31
C THR A 25 15.32 -8.75 -3.45
N SER A 26 14.05 -9.16 -3.25
CA SER A 26 13.25 -9.84 -4.26
C SER A 26 12.94 -8.90 -5.42
N SER A 27 12.98 -9.43 -6.64
CA SER A 27 12.48 -8.72 -7.81
C SER A 27 10.97 -8.48 -7.68
N TRP A 28 10.44 -7.65 -8.57
CA TRP A 28 8.99 -7.42 -8.63
C TRP A 28 8.24 -8.71 -8.96
N GLU A 29 8.72 -9.45 -9.95
CA GLU A 29 8.13 -10.71 -10.43
C GLU A 29 8.13 -11.77 -9.33
N GLU A 30 9.23 -11.94 -8.61
CA GLU A 30 9.32 -12.84 -7.46
C GLU A 30 8.31 -12.46 -6.38
N PHE A 31 8.20 -11.15 -6.10
CA PHE A 31 7.30 -10.65 -5.06
C PHE A 31 5.83 -10.90 -5.39
N VAL A 32 5.37 -10.61 -6.61
CA VAL A 32 3.96 -10.79 -6.98
C VAL A 32 3.56 -12.24 -7.24
N SER A 33 4.55 -13.11 -7.50
CA SER A 33 4.33 -14.54 -7.70
C SER A 33 4.21 -15.32 -6.40
N ASP A 34 4.63 -14.74 -5.26
CA ASP A 34 4.56 -15.40 -3.97
C ASP A 34 3.23 -15.06 -3.24
N PRO A 35 2.29 -16.02 -3.15
CA PRO A 35 0.99 -15.77 -2.54
C PRO A 35 1.07 -15.51 -1.02
N SER A 36 2.19 -15.81 -0.39
CA SER A 36 2.38 -15.61 1.05
C SER A 36 2.67 -14.16 1.45
N GLN A 37 2.90 -13.28 0.47
CA GLN A 37 3.36 -11.92 0.72
C GLN A 37 2.31 -11.02 1.33
N LEU A 38 1.06 -11.18 0.91
CA LEU A 38 -0.04 -10.32 1.30
C LEU A 38 -1.35 -11.12 1.33
N GLU A 39 -2.20 -10.80 2.28
CA GLU A 39 -3.58 -11.24 2.27
C GLU A 39 -4.36 -10.38 1.27
N PHE A 40 -4.43 -10.83 0.03
CA PHE A 40 -5.17 -10.15 -1.04
C PHE A 40 -6.63 -10.59 -1.13
N ASP A 41 -7.01 -11.72 -0.54
CA ASP A 41 -8.40 -12.13 -0.39
C ASP A 41 -9.06 -11.39 0.76
N TYR A 42 -9.46 -10.16 0.49
CA TYR A 42 -10.10 -9.30 1.49
C TYR A 42 -11.42 -9.86 2.00
N TYR A 43 -12.23 -10.47 1.11
CA TYR A 43 -13.49 -11.03 1.52
C TYR A 43 -13.30 -12.18 2.49
N GLY A 44 -12.43 -13.14 2.16
CA GLY A 44 -12.11 -14.24 3.04
C GLY A 44 -11.49 -13.79 4.37
N ALA A 45 -10.57 -12.80 4.34
CA ALA A 45 -9.97 -12.25 5.54
C ALA A 45 -11.02 -11.58 6.44
N ILE A 46 -11.91 -10.76 5.87
CA ILE A 46 -12.96 -10.08 6.63
C ILE A 46 -13.95 -11.09 7.21
N LYS A 47 -14.34 -12.14 6.47
CA LYS A 47 -15.24 -13.19 6.99
C LYS A 47 -14.62 -13.93 8.18
N LYS A 48 -13.32 -14.17 8.20
CA LYS A 48 -12.62 -14.73 9.38
C LYS A 48 -12.69 -13.80 10.58
N ILE A 49 -12.53 -12.49 10.37
CA ILE A 49 -12.64 -11.48 11.44
C ILE A 49 -14.09 -11.37 11.93
N GLU A 50 -15.05 -11.36 11.02
CA GLU A 50 -16.48 -11.30 11.32
C GLU A 50 -16.93 -12.49 12.18
N ALA A 51 -16.43 -13.68 11.89
CA ALA A 51 -16.74 -14.88 12.66
C ALA A 51 -16.33 -14.78 14.14
N VAL A 52 -15.36 -13.92 14.46
CA VAL A 52 -14.86 -13.73 15.83
C VAL A 52 -15.50 -12.51 16.48
N LEU A 53 -15.62 -11.40 15.75
CA LEU A 53 -16.02 -10.11 16.32
C LEU A 53 -17.49 -9.76 16.12
N GLY A 54 -18.19 -10.41 15.19
CA GLY A 54 -19.51 -9.99 14.70
C GLY A 54 -19.41 -8.88 13.65
N LYS A 55 -20.34 -8.88 12.71
CA LYS A 55 -20.35 -7.93 11.57
C LYS A 55 -20.53 -6.47 12.05
N GLU A 56 -21.33 -6.27 13.07
CA GLU A 56 -21.66 -4.97 13.67
C GLU A 56 -20.44 -4.25 14.29
N ASN A 57 -19.38 -5.01 14.58
CA ASN A 57 -18.14 -4.48 15.17
C ASN A 57 -17.04 -4.23 14.14
N ILE A 58 -17.37 -4.35 12.84
CA ILE A 58 -16.40 -4.17 11.76
C ILE A 58 -16.76 -2.92 10.96
N ILE A 59 -15.81 -1.98 10.90
CA ILE A 59 -15.91 -0.79 10.04
C ILE A 59 -14.92 -0.93 8.90
N ILE A 60 -15.43 -1.01 7.67
CA ILE A 60 -14.62 -1.12 6.46
C ILE A 60 -14.65 0.21 5.73
N ARG A 61 -13.47 0.74 5.39
CA ARG A 61 -13.30 1.96 4.61
C ARG A 61 -12.43 1.70 3.38
N ARG A 62 -12.79 2.29 2.24
CA ARG A 62 -11.97 2.27 1.01
C ARG A 62 -10.85 3.29 1.14
N PHE A 63 -9.64 2.88 0.76
CA PHE A 63 -8.46 3.74 0.78
C PHE A 63 -8.29 4.46 -0.56
N GLY A 64 -8.40 5.76 -0.53
CA GLY A 64 -8.19 6.62 -1.69
C GLY A 64 -8.76 8.01 -1.41
N LYS A 65 -8.12 9.06 -1.92
CA LYS A 65 -8.53 10.45 -1.69
C LYS A 65 -10.00 10.69 -2.07
N GLN A 66 -10.46 10.01 -3.12
CA GLN A 66 -11.85 10.10 -3.61
C GLN A 66 -12.88 9.44 -2.68
N TYR A 67 -12.44 8.57 -1.77
CA TYR A 67 -13.30 7.86 -0.82
C TYR A 67 -13.25 8.47 0.58
N PHE A 68 -12.21 9.26 0.88
CA PHE A 68 -12.08 9.87 2.19
C PHE A 68 -13.06 11.01 2.38
N LYS A 69 -13.59 11.16 3.57
CA LYS A 69 -14.41 12.31 3.95
C LYS A 69 -13.63 13.60 3.68
N ASN A 70 -14.21 14.49 2.89
CA ASN A 70 -13.60 15.75 2.45
C ASN A 70 -12.19 15.58 1.83
N GLY A 71 -11.88 14.38 1.31
CA GLY A 71 -10.56 14.06 0.76
C GLY A 71 -9.45 13.89 1.81
N SER A 72 -9.80 13.86 3.09
CA SER A 72 -8.88 13.79 4.22
C SER A 72 -8.95 12.43 4.91
N ILE A 73 -7.82 11.70 4.93
CA ILE A 73 -7.73 10.43 5.67
C ILE A 73 -7.94 10.63 7.18
N TYR A 74 -7.58 11.78 7.71
CA TYR A 74 -7.74 12.08 9.14
C TYR A 74 -9.21 12.26 9.52
N GLU A 75 -9.95 13.02 8.70
CA GLU A 75 -11.38 13.22 8.91
C GLU A 75 -12.17 11.92 8.73
N ASP A 76 -11.82 11.12 7.71
CA ASP A 76 -12.44 9.85 7.45
C ASP A 76 -12.21 8.85 8.60
N PHE A 77 -10.98 8.81 9.14
CA PHE A 77 -10.66 7.96 10.28
C PHE A 77 -11.38 8.40 11.56
N MET A 78 -11.42 9.70 11.85
CA MET A 78 -12.12 10.22 13.02
C MET A 78 -13.63 9.98 12.94
N GLU A 79 -14.21 10.12 11.74
CA GLU A 79 -15.62 9.78 11.54
C GLU A 79 -15.89 8.30 11.81
N ALA A 80 -15.02 7.40 11.35
CA ALA A 80 -15.14 5.96 11.63
C ALA A 80 -15.11 5.65 13.14
N LEU A 81 -14.41 6.46 13.93
CA LEU A 81 -14.38 6.36 15.39
C LEU A 81 -15.53 7.10 16.09
N GLY A 82 -16.44 7.76 15.35
CA GLY A 82 -17.48 8.60 15.95
C GLY A 82 -16.95 9.89 16.59
N VAL A 83 -15.73 10.30 16.27
CA VAL A 83 -15.07 11.48 16.84
C VAL A 83 -15.17 12.66 15.87
N ARG A 84 -15.63 13.82 16.36
CA ARG A 84 -15.63 15.03 15.57
C ARG A 84 -14.22 15.54 15.36
N TYR A 85 -13.80 15.63 14.10
CA TYR A 85 -12.54 16.24 13.71
C TYR A 85 -12.67 17.78 13.72
N ASP A 86 -11.82 18.47 14.47
CA ASP A 86 -11.81 19.93 14.57
C ASP A 86 -10.39 20.49 14.83
N SER A 87 -10.26 21.80 15.07
CA SER A 87 -8.98 22.50 15.26
C SER A 87 -8.13 22.05 16.45
N ARG A 88 -8.63 21.18 17.33
CA ARG A 88 -7.85 20.57 18.43
C ARG A 88 -6.87 19.51 17.91
N PHE A 89 -7.10 18.99 16.71
CA PHE A 89 -6.20 18.01 16.10
C PHE A 89 -5.11 18.71 15.31
N VAL A 90 -3.88 18.62 15.78
CA VAL A 90 -2.70 19.16 15.09
C VAL A 90 -2.14 18.11 14.15
N ILE A 91 -2.26 18.35 12.85
CA ILE A 91 -1.60 17.53 11.83
C ILE A 91 -0.19 18.08 11.64
N SER A 92 0.83 17.23 11.82
CA SER A 92 2.19 17.65 11.46
C SER A 92 2.29 17.84 9.96
N GLU A 93 2.65 19.03 9.54
CA GLU A 93 2.92 19.32 8.14
C GLU A 93 4.13 18.51 7.65
N GLY A 94 4.03 17.98 6.42
CA GLY A 94 5.10 17.28 5.73
C GLY A 94 4.82 15.79 5.45
N LYS A 95 5.27 15.34 4.29
CA LYS A 95 5.19 13.93 3.89
C LYS A 95 6.26 13.12 4.61
N ARG A 96 5.87 12.37 5.64
CA ARG A 96 6.82 11.57 6.44
C ARG A 96 7.34 10.31 5.72
N ASN A 97 6.67 9.83 4.68
CA ASN A 97 7.00 8.59 3.97
C ASN A 97 7.03 8.79 2.46
N ASN A 98 7.96 9.62 1.98
CA ASN A 98 8.15 9.75 0.54
C ASN A 98 8.57 8.40 -0.06
N SER A 99 7.87 7.98 -1.11
CA SER A 99 8.32 6.86 -1.94
C SER A 99 9.64 7.20 -2.63
N LEU A 100 10.36 6.20 -3.08
CA LEU A 100 11.40 6.39 -4.07
C LEU A 100 10.73 6.50 -5.47
N PHE A 101 11.40 7.13 -6.43
CA PHE A 101 10.88 7.34 -7.78
C PHE A 101 11.83 6.74 -8.82
N GLY A 102 11.27 6.41 -9.98
CA GLY A 102 12.00 5.83 -11.10
C GLY A 102 12.83 4.61 -10.70
N ASN A 103 14.00 4.49 -11.27
CA ASN A 103 14.93 3.37 -11.04
C ASN A 103 15.52 3.32 -9.62
N SER A 104 15.23 4.30 -8.76
CA SER A 104 15.78 4.34 -7.39
C SER A 104 15.33 3.15 -6.54
N HIS A 105 14.19 2.53 -6.84
CA HIS A 105 13.79 1.29 -6.18
C HIS A 105 14.71 0.12 -6.54
N GLU A 106 15.03 -0.04 -7.82
CA GLU A 106 15.90 -1.12 -8.28
C GLU A 106 17.33 -0.93 -7.78
N ILE A 107 17.86 0.28 -7.86
CA ILE A 107 19.16 0.62 -7.25
C ILE A 107 19.16 0.25 -5.77
N LYS A 108 18.10 0.61 -5.05
CA LYS A 108 17.98 0.30 -3.61
C LYS A 108 17.89 -1.20 -3.37
N ARG A 109 17.18 -1.96 -4.22
CA ARG A 109 17.08 -3.41 -4.15
C ARG A 109 18.45 -4.08 -4.29
N ILE A 110 19.22 -3.67 -5.30
CA ILE A 110 20.58 -4.16 -5.52
C ILE A 110 21.48 -3.85 -4.32
N LEU A 111 21.42 -2.62 -3.81
CA LEU A 111 22.17 -2.23 -2.60
C LEU A 111 21.79 -3.06 -1.36
N ASN A 112 20.55 -3.54 -1.28
CA ASN A 112 20.12 -4.40 -0.17
C ASN A 112 20.77 -5.79 -0.21
N MET A 113 21.24 -6.25 -1.38
CA MET A 113 21.95 -7.51 -1.53
C MET A 113 23.40 -7.45 -1.02
N LEU A 114 23.96 -6.25 -0.90
CA LEU A 114 25.33 -6.06 -0.49
C LEU A 114 25.47 -6.19 1.04
N ASN A 115 26.54 -6.91 1.46
CA ASN A 115 26.89 -6.98 2.88
C ASN A 115 27.61 -5.69 3.30
N MET A 116 26.82 -4.67 3.67
CA MET A 116 27.30 -3.36 4.07
C MET A 116 27.22 -3.19 5.59
N ASN A 117 28.22 -2.51 6.17
CA ASN A 117 28.12 -2.01 7.54
C ASN A 117 27.04 -0.93 7.69
N LYS A 118 26.76 -0.53 8.92
CA LYS A 118 25.69 0.45 9.22
C LYS A 118 25.96 1.82 8.61
N HIS A 119 27.21 2.27 8.61
CA HIS A 119 27.60 3.58 8.09
C HIS A 119 27.38 3.66 6.57
N ASP A 120 27.90 2.69 5.81
CA ASP A 120 27.74 2.62 4.36
C ASP A 120 26.28 2.51 3.96
N ARG A 121 25.50 1.70 4.69
CA ARG A 121 24.06 1.55 4.46
C ARG A 121 23.31 2.89 4.62
N LEU A 122 23.66 3.70 5.62
CA LEU A 122 23.06 5.02 5.81
C LEU A 122 23.49 6.01 4.73
N PHE A 123 24.75 5.95 4.33
CA PHE A 123 25.30 6.78 3.26
C PHE A 123 24.59 6.51 1.93
N PHE A 124 24.53 5.26 1.49
CA PHE A 124 23.84 4.90 0.25
C PHE A 124 22.33 5.16 0.31
N LYS A 125 21.68 4.96 1.45
CA LYS A 125 20.27 5.32 1.62
C LYS A 125 20.03 6.82 1.35
N ARG A 126 20.94 7.69 1.78
CA ARG A 126 20.85 9.14 1.51
C ARG A 126 21.03 9.44 0.03
N ILE A 127 22.05 8.86 -0.61
CA ILE A 127 22.31 9.04 -2.05
C ILE A 127 21.12 8.58 -2.88
N VAL A 128 20.59 7.37 -2.64
CA VAL A 128 19.42 6.86 -3.37
C VAL A 128 18.22 7.78 -3.21
N ARG A 129 18.04 8.37 -2.03
CA ARG A 129 16.97 9.34 -1.83
C ARG A 129 17.17 10.62 -2.60
N GLU A 130 18.39 11.17 -2.59
CA GLU A 130 18.73 12.36 -3.34
C GLU A 130 18.53 12.15 -4.86
N ILE A 131 18.99 11.02 -5.40
CA ILE A 131 18.73 10.64 -6.79
C ILE A 131 17.22 10.58 -7.04
N SER A 132 16.47 9.93 -6.16
CA SER A 132 15.02 9.80 -6.28
C SER A 132 14.31 11.16 -6.27
N ASP A 133 14.72 12.06 -5.40
CA ASP A 133 14.09 13.39 -5.26
C ASP A 133 14.31 14.27 -6.50
N ASN A 134 15.31 13.96 -7.34
CA ASN A 134 15.54 14.58 -8.64
C ASN A 134 14.65 14.02 -9.77
N HIS A 135 13.90 12.95 -9.51
CA HIS A 135 13.02 12.28 -10.48
C HIS A 135 11.55 12.32 -10.04
N THR A 136 11.10 13.45 -9.54
CA THR A 136 9.72 13.64 -9.09
C THR A 136 8.67 13.63 -10.22
N ASP A 137 9.10 13.81 -11.46
CA ASP A 137 8.34 13.62 -12.69
C ASP A 137 7.81 12.18 -12.86
N LEU A 138 8.55 11.19 -12.33
CA LEU A 138 8.19 9.77 -12.32
C LEU A 138 7.29 9.37 -11.13
N LYS A 139 6.74 10.35 -10.44
CA LYS A 139 5.83 10.14 -9.33
C LYS A 139 4.51 9.55 -9.82
N GLY A 140 4.15 8.42 -9.22
CA GLY A 140 2.89 7.73 -9.58
C GLY A 140 3.09 6.55 -10.54
N GLU A 141 4.29 6.33 -11.06
CA GLU A 141 4.58 5.11 -11.81
C GLU A 141 4.32 3.87 -10.97
N THR A 142 3.67 2.88 -11.59
CA THR A 142 3.39 1.58 -10.98
C THR A 142 4.33 0.53 -11.56
N MET A 143 4.54 -0.56 -10.81
CA MET A 143 5.31 -1.70 -11.29
C MET A 143 4.53 -2.57 -12.27
N PHE A 144 3.20 -2.48 -12.24
CA PHE A 144 2.33 -3.15 -13.20
C PHE A 144 2.13 -2.30 -14.45
N SER A 145 2.20 -2.91 -15.62
CA SER A 145 1.52 -2.40 -16.80
C SER A 145 0.00 -2.47 -16.63
N ALA A 146 -0.75 -1.77 -17.46
CA ALA A 146 -2.21 -1.79 -17.41
C ALA A 146 -2.80 -3.21 -17.59
N GLU A 147 -2.17 -4.02 -18.46
CA GLU A 147 -2.60 -5.38 -18.74
C GLU A 147 -2.29 -6.31 -17.57
N GLU A 148 -1.08 -6.25 -17.02
CA GLU A 148 -0.70 -7.05 -15.84
C GLU A 148 -1.57 -6.70 -14.62
N ALA A 149 -1.87 -5.42 -14.40
CA ALA A 149 -2.78 -4.99 -13.34
C ALA A 149 -4.17 -5.61 -13.50
N ARG A 150 -4.71 -5.64 -14.74
CA ARG A 150 -6.00 -6.24 -15.04
C ARG A 150 -6.00 -7.74 -14.75
N GLN A 151 -4.99 -8.47 -15.23
CA GLN A 151 -4.84 -9.91 -15.01
C GLN A 151 -4.64 -10.24 -13.52
N PHE A 152 -3.89 -9.42 -12.81
CA PHE A 152 -3.69 -9.57 -11.37
C PHE A 152 -5.02 -9.38 -10.61
N MET A 153 -5.78 -8.34 -10.94
CA MET A 153 -7.06 -8.02 -10.29
C MET A 153 -8.16 -9.04 -10.59
N GLU A 154 -8.12 -9.71 -11.77
CA GLU A 154 -9.13 -10.72 -12.13
C GLU A 154 -9.21 -11.84 -11.10
N LYS A 155 -8.09 -12.21 -10.47
CA LYS A 155 -8.03 -13.23 -9.42
C LYS A 155 -8.88 -12.88 -8.19
N TYR A 156 -9.12 -11.60 -7.96
CA TYR A 156 -9.81 -11.09 -6.75
C TYR A 156 -11.20 -10.54 -7.04
N ARG A 157 -11.58 -10.46 -8.32
CA ARG A 157 -12.83 -9.84 -8.78
C ARG A 157 -14.07 -10.36 -8.02
N GLU A 158 -14.24 -11.67 -7.96
CA GLU A 158 -15.42 -12.26 -7.31
C GLU A 158 -15.46 -11.93 -5.80
N GLY A 159 -14.33 -12.06 -5.11
CA GLY A 159 -14.21 -11.69 -3.70
C GLY A 159 -14.47 -10.20 -3.46
N ASN A 160 -13.91 -9.33 -4.30
CA ASN A 160 -14.13 -7.90 -4.24
C ASN A 160 -15.60 -7.53 -4.45
N ARG A 161 -16.27 -8.14 -5.44
CA ARG A 161 -17.69 -7.92 -5.70
C ARG A 161 -18.56 -8.35 -4.53
N LYS A 162 -18.34 -9.54 -3.97
CA LYS A 162 -19.03 -9.98 -2.75
C LYS A 162 -18.85 -9.00 -1.60
N LEU A 163 -17.63 -8.54 -1.39
CA LEU A 163 -17.31 -7.56 -0.37
C LEU A 163 -18.05 -6.23 -0.59
N MET A 164 -18.06 -5.72 -1.81
CA MET A 164 -18.74 -4.48 -2.14
C MET A 164 -20.27 -4.61 -1.97
N GLN A 165 -20.87 -5.74 -2.38
CA GLN A 165 -22.30 -6.00 -2.18
C GLN A 165 -22.66 -6.11 -0.69
N GLU A 166 -21.89 -6.90 0.07
CA GLU A 166 -22.25 -7.25 1.44
C GLU A 166 -22.00 -6.11 2.44
N TYR A 167 -20.90 -5.33 2.27
CA TYR A 167 -20.49 -4.33 3.24
C TYR A 167 -20.71 -2.87 2.78
N PHE A 168 -20.88 -2.64 1.48
CA PHE A 168 -21.12 -1.30 0.94
C PHE A 168 -22.46 -1.15 0.23
N GLY A 169 -23.20 -2.26 0.02
CA GLY A 169 -24.49 -2.26 -0.70
C GLY A 169 -24.37 -1.83 -2.17
N LYS A 170 -23.20 -2.09 -2.79
CA LYS A 170 -22.89 -1.65 -4.15
C LYS A 170 -22.56 -2.87 -5.03
N ASP A 171 -23.04 -2.86 -6.28
CA ASP A 171 -22.69 -3.86 -7.28
C ASP A 171 -21.56 -3.31 -8.20
N GLU A 172 -20.41 -3.09 -7.61
CA GLU A 172 -19.20 -2.64 -8.30
C GLU A 172 -17.98 -3.41 -7.79
N ASP A 173 -16.83 -3.29 -8.47
CA ASP A 173 -15.55 -3.81 -8.00
C ASP A 173 -14.87 -2.81 -7.04
N LEU A 174 -13.89 -3.30 -6.25
CA LEU A 174 -13.18 -2.51 -5.25
C LEU A 174 -12.33 -1.38 -5.87
#